data_87a0416cf2b1da04139203cff516450d
#
_entry.id   87a0416cf2b1da04139203cff516450d
#
_cell.length_a   1.000
_cell.length_b   1.000
_cell.length_c   1.000
_cell.angle_alpha   90.00
_cell.angle_beta   90.00
_cell.angle_gamma   90.00
#
_symmetry.space_group_name_H-M   'P 1'
#
loop_
_entity.id
_entity.type
_entity.pdbx_description
1 polymer ?
#
loop_
_entity_poly.entity_id
_entity_poly.type
_entity_poly.pdbx_seq_one_letter_code
_entity_poly.pdbx_strand_id
1 'polypeptide(L)'
;MTTRADEPGPTVAAAVVIILAGAVTTALGMEPIFGAFIAGTVISVSRTAQRQLAGLRTLVLSVLAPLFLATAGLRVDVTVLARPVVAVTALTIALVAILGKFAGAYAGARLRRLGSWEGIALGAGMNARGVVEVVIALTGLRLGVLNTTTYTIVVLVALVTSIMAPPVLQHAMSRITQTDEELVRKIDHDTWDGVERVQRAA
;
A
#
# COMPACT_ATOMS: atom_id res chain seq x y z
N MET A 1 -26.12 -14.14 -27.53
CA MET A 1 -25.34 -12.89 -27.36
C MET A 1 -24.16 -13.25 -26.45
N THR A 2 -23.03 -13.65 -27.02
CA THR A 2 -21.83 -14.08 -26.29
C THR A 2 -21.15 -12.82 -25.74
N THR A 3 -21.09 -12.74 -24.43
CA THR A 3 -20.42 -11.66 -23.69
C THR A 3 -18.92 -11.71 -23.99
N ARG A 4 -18.43 -10.70 -24.67
CA ARG A 4 -17.01 -10.43 -24.98
C ARG A 4 -16.11 -10.19 -23.73
N ALA A 5 -16.54 -10.68 -22.55
CA ALA A 5 -15.87 -10.43 -21.27
C ALA A 5 -14.73 -11.42 -20.94
N ASP A 6 -14.59 -12.50 -21.71
CA ASP A 6 -13.64 -13.59 -21.40
C ASP A 6 -12.48 -13.72 -22.41
N GLU A 7 -12.15 -12.66 -23.18
CA GLU A 7 -10.94 -12.70 -23.99
C GLU A 7 -9.71 -12.44 -23.09
N PRO A 8 -8.81 -13.41 -22.90
CA PRO A 8 -7.59 -13.23 -22.08
C PRO A 8 -6.60 -12.21 -22.69
N GLY A 9 -6.83 -11.82 -23.94
CA GLY A 9 -5.93 -10.93 -24.68
C GLY A 9 -5.60 -9.60 -23.98
N PRO A 10 -6.58 -8.81 -23.51
CA PRO A 10 -6.29 -7.51 -22.88
C PRO A 10 -5.57 -7.64 -21.54
N THR A 11 -5.88 -8.66 -20.75
CA THR A 11 -5.21 -8.93 -19.46
C THR A 11 -3.76 -9.36 -19.69
N VAL A 12 -3.53 -10.22 -20.68
CA VAL A 12 -2.18 -10.66 -21.06
C VAL A 12 -1.38 -9.49 -21.60
N ALA A 13 -1.97 -8.66 -22.48
CA ALA A 13 -1.31 -7.48 -23.02
C ALA A 13 -0.88 -6.50 -21.94
N ALA A 14 -1.76 -6.22 -20.96
CA ALA A 14 -1.44 -5.35 -19.83
C ALA A 14 -0.32 -5.94 -18.95
N ALA A 15 -0.35 -7.25 -18.67
CA ALA A 15 0.70 -7.92 -17.93
C ALA A 15 2.05 -7.84 -18.66
N VAL A 16 2.06 -8.06 -19.98
CA VAL A 16 3.26 -7.92 -20.83
C VAL A 16 3.81 -6.49 -20.78
N VAL A 17 2.94 -5.46 -20.90
CA VAL A 17 3.37 -4.05 -20.81
C VAL A 17 4.01 -3.76 -19.46
N ILE A 18 3.42 -4.23 -18.34
CA ILE A 18 3.96 -4.05 -16.99
C ILE A 18 5.33 -4.72 -16.86
N ILE A 19 5.48 -5.95 -17.35
CA ILE A 19 6.74 -6.69 -17.31
C ILE A 19 7.81 -6.00 -18.18
N LEU A 20 7.46 -5.57 -19.39
CA LEU A 20 8.39 -4.87 -20.29
C LEU A 20 8.83 -3.53 -19.69
N ALA A 21 7.91 -2.76 -19.07
CA ALA A 21 8.26 -1.53 -18.41
C ALA A 21 9.23 -1.77 -17.22
N GLY A 22 9.02 -2.85 -16.46
CA GLY A 22 9.97 -3.27 -15.44
C GLY A 22 11.32 -3.69 -16.01
N ALA A 23 11.35 -4.41 -17.14
CA ALA A 23 12.59 -4.80 -17.81
C ALA A 23 13.37 -3.58 -18.31
N VAL A 24 12.69 -2.58 -18.88
CA VAL A 24 13.31 -1.33 -19.34
C VAL A 24 13.97 -0.59 -18.17
N THR A 25 13.28 -0.43 -17.04
CA THR A 25 13.86 0.22 -15.86
C THR A 25 15.06 -0.56 -15.30
N THR A 26 15.01 -1.88 -15.33
CA THR A 26 16.14 -2.73 -14.95
C THR A 26 17.34 -2.51 -15.87
N ALA A 27 17.12 -2.42 -17.19
CA ALA A 27 18.18 -2.13 -18.17
C ALA A 27 18.81 -0.74 -17.97
N LEU A 28 18.06 0.20 -17.39
CA LEU A 28 18.55 1.53 -17.00
C LEU A 28 19.23 1.57 -15.61
N GLY A 29 19.44 0.42 -14.97
CA GLY A 29 20.05 0.32 -13.65
C GLY A 29 19.11 0.71 -12.49
N MET A 30 17.80 0.83 -12.76
CA MET A 30 16.78 1.11 -11.76
C MET A 30 16.02 -0.17 -11.37
N GLU A 31 15.34 -0.13 -10.22
CA GLU A 31 14.49 -1.24 -9.78
C GLU A 31 13.29 -1.43 -10.71
N PRO A 32 12.94 -2.68 -11.08
CA PRO A 32 11.84 -2.99 -12.01
C PRO A 32 10.49 -2.51 -11.52
N ILE A 33 10.34 -2.31 -10.21
CA ILE A 33 9.10 -1.84 -9.60
C ILE A 33 8.69 -0.45 -10.09
N PHE A 34 9.65 0.42 -10.44
CA PHE A 34 9.35 1.76 -10.94
C PHE A 34 8.67 1.70 -12.31
N GLY A 35 9.19 0.90 -13.23
CA GLY A 35 8.57 0.72 -14.54
C GLY A 35 7.20 0.07 -14.45
N ALA A 36 7.08 -0.98 -13.65
CA ALA A 36 5.81 -1.65 -13.42
C ALA A 36 4.77 -0.71 -12.77
N PHE A 37 5.18 0.14 -11.82
CA PHE A 37 4.31 1.11 -11.18
C PHE A 37 3.82 2.19 -12.16
N ILE A 38 4.72 2.76 -12.96
CA ILE A 38 4.36 3.77 -13.96
C ILE A 38 3.39 3.18 -14.99
N ALA A 39 3.70 1.99 -15.52
CA ALA A 39 2.83 1.30 -16.46
C ALA A 39 1.45 1.00 -15.84
N GLY A 40 1.41 0.52 -14.60
CA GLY A 40 0.18 0.28 -13.86
C GLY A 40 -0.64 1.55 -13.66
N THR A 41 0.01 2.67 -13.34
CA THR A 41 -0.66 3.97 -13.18
C THR A 41 -1.29 4.45 -14.48
N VAL A 42 -0.57 4.34 -15.60
CA VAL A 42 -1.11 4.69 -16.94
C VAL A 42 -2.29 3.81 -17.31
N ILE A 43 -2.18 2.50 -17.11
CA ILE A 43 -3.26 1.55 -17.40
C ILE A 43 -4.49 1.83 -16.51
N SER A 44 -4.27 2.24 -15.26
CA SER A 44 -5.34 2.50 -14.29
C SER A 44 -6.25 3.69 -14.66
N VAL A 45 -5.83 4.57 -15.55
CA VAL A 45 -6.66 5.68 -16.03
C VAL A 45 -7.89 5.18 -16.84
N SER A 46 -7.76 4.02 -17.47
CA SER A 46 -8.85 3.41 -18.26
C SER A 46 -9.74 2.54 -17.38
N ARG A 47 -11.01 2.93 -17.20
CA ARG A 47 -12.01 2.11 -16.48
C ARG A 47 -12.22 0.73 -17.11
N THR A 48 -12.13 0.64 -18.44
CA THR A 48 -12.22 -0.64 -19.16
C THR A 48 -11.06 -1.55 -18.81
N ALA A 49 -9.83 -1.03 -18.79
CA ALA A 49 -8.65 -1.78 -18.39
C ALA A 49 -8.72 -2.24 -16.92
N GLN A 50 -9.21 -1.41 -16.02
CA GLN A 50 -9.41 -1.80 -14.61
C GLN A 50 -10.35 -3.01 -14.46
N ARG A 51 -11.46 -3.02 -15.21
CA ARG A 51 -12.40 -4.17 -15.20
C ARG A 51 -11.77 -5.43 -15.74
N GLN A 52 -11.04 -5.33 -16.84
CA GLN A 52 -10.35 -6.47 -17.46
C GLN A 52 -9.22 -7.03 -16.57
N LEU A 53 -8.58 -6.17 -15.78
CA LEU A 53 -7.51 -6.56 -14.86
C LEU A 53 -8.02 -7.03 -13.49
N ALA A 54 -9.32 -7.07 -13.24
CA ALA A 54 -9.88 -7.46 -11.95
C ALA A 54 -9.43 -8.87 -11.51
N GLY A 55 -9.41 -9.83 -12.43
CA GLY A 55 -8.92 -11.19 -12.18
C GLY A 55 -7.42 -11.22 -11.83
N LEU A 56 -6.61 -10.49 -12.57
CA LEU A 56 -5.16 -10.36 -12.27
C LEU A 56 -4.94 -9.71 -10.92
N ARG A 57 -5.67 -8.65 -10.59
CA ARG A 57 -5.62 -7.99 -9.29
C ARG A 57 -5.95 -8.97 -8.15
N THR A 58 -6.99 -9.77 -8.33
CA THR A 58 -7.37 -10.79 -7.34
C THR A 58 -6.25 -11.80 -7.13
N LEU A 59 -5.67 -12.34 -8.21
CA LEU A 59 -4.53 -13.27 -8.15
C LEU A 59 -3.34 -12.64 -7.42
N VAL A 60 -2.98 -11.41 -7.79
CA VAL A 60 -1.85 -10.70 -7.17
C VAL A 60 -2.09 -10.51 -5.68
N LEU A 61 -3.26 -10.04 -5.27
CA LEU A 61 -3.55 -9.74 -3.86
C LEU A 61 -3.78 -11.00 -3.01
N SER A 62 -4.35 -12.07 -3.60
CA SER A 62 -4.65 -13.28 -2.84
C SER A 62 -3.50 -14.28 -2.78
N VAL A 63 -2.58 -14.26 -3.74
CA VAL A 63 -1.51 -15.26 -3.85
C VAL A 63 -0.13 -14.62 -3.86
N LEU A 64 0.13 -13.73 -4.84
CA LEU A 64 1.50 -13.23 -5.06
C LEU A 64 1.96 -12.29 -3.95
N ALA A 65 1.10 -11.40 -3.45
CA ALA A 65 1.46 -10.49 -2.38
C ALA A 65 1.71 -11.20 -1.04
N PRO A 66 0.85 -12.14 -0.57
CA PRO A 66 1.17 -12.94 0.61
C PRO A 66 2.45 -13.77 0.46
N LEU A 67 2.68 -14.38 -0.72
CA LEU A 67 3.90 -15.15 -0.99
C LEU A 67 5.15 -14.26 -0.93
N PHE A 68 5.09 -13.07 -1.54
CA PHE A 68 6.17 -12.09 -1.45
C PHE A 68 6.45 -11.68 -0.01
N LEU A 69 5.42 -11.35 0.77
CA LEU A 69 5.56 -10.98 2.17
C LEU A 69 6.12 -12.13 3.02
N ALA A 70 5.70 -13.37 2.76
CA ALA A 70 6.25 -14.54 3.43
C ALA A 70 7.75 -14.71 3.13
N THR A 71 8.16 -14.59 1.86
CA THR A 71 9.59 -14.68 1.49
C THR A 71 10.43 -13.55 2.07
N ALA A 72 9.88 -12.35 2.17
CA ALA A 72 10.53 -11.23 2.85
C ALA A 72 10.64 -11.48 4.36
N GLY A 73 9.58 -12.02 4.97
CA GLY A 73 9.55 -12.37 6.39
C GLY A 73 10.58 -13.43 6.78
N LEU A 74 10.85 -14.41 5.92
CA LEU A 74 11.88 -15.43 6.15
C LEU A 74 13.31 -14.86 6.30
N ARG A 75 13.55 -13.64 5.87
CA ARG A 75 14.83 -12.94 6.02
C ARG A 75 14.92 -12.12 7.29
N VAL A 76 13.84 -12.01 8.04
CA VAL A 76 13.79 -11.28 9.32
C VAL A 76 14.37 -12.16 10.41
N ASP A 77 15.43 -11.69 11.04
CA ASP A 77 16.03 -12.35 12.20
C ASP A 77 15.59 -11.63 13.48
N VAL A 78 14.52 -12.14 14.09
CA VAL A 78 13.97 -11.57 15.33
C VAL A 78 14.91 -11.79 16.53
N THR A 79 15.89 -12.70 16.43
CA THR A 79 16.81 -12.99 17.55
C THR A 79 17.75 -11.81 17.82
N VAL A 80 17.99 -10.96 16.82
CA VAL A 80 18.82 -9.75 16.99
C VAL A 80 18.20 -8.75 17.98
N LEU A 81 16.87 -8.77 18.18
CA LEU A 81 16.19 -7.94 19.18
C LEU A 81 16.46 -8.39 20.63
N ALA A 82 16.98 -9.60 20.84
CA ALA A 82 17.41 -10.01 22.17
C ALA A 82 18.60 -9.17 22.69
N ARG A 83 19.30 -8.48 21.78
CA ARG A 83 20.35 -7.52 22.14
C ARG A 83 19.72 -6.20 22.57
N PRO A 84 19.92 -5.72 23.83
CA PRO A 84 19.26 -4.50 24.34
C PRO A 84 19.49 -3.26 23.46
N VAL A 85 20.70 -3.11 22.94
CA VAL A 85 21.06 -1.98 22.06
C VAL A 85 20.22 -2.00 20.78
N VAL A 86 20.03 -3.16 20.15
CA VAL A 86 19.24 -3.31 18.92
C VAL A 86 17.76 -3.04 19.21
N ALA A 87 17.24 -3.58 20.32
CA ALA A 87 15.85 -3.35 20.72
C ALA A 87 15.54 -1.87 20.98
N VAL A 88 16.43 -1.18 21.71
CA VAL A 88 16.31 0.28 21.96
C VAL A 88 16.39 1.06 20.65
N THR A 89 17.32 0.71 19.76
CA THR A 89 17.45 1.36 18.45
C THR A 89 16.17 1.16 17.61
N ALA A 90 15.65 -0.08 17.56
CA ALA A 90 14.42 -0.39 16.84
C ALA A 90 13.22 0.41 17.38
N LEU A 91 13.09 0.48 18.71
CA LEU A 91 12.04 1.25 19.37
C LEU A 91 12.17 2.75 19.07
N THR A 92 13.38 3.29 19.13
CA THR A 92 13.63 4.71 18.84
C THR A 92 13.29 5.05 17.40
N ILE A 93 13.72 4.21 16.45
CA ILE A 93 13.39 4.41 15.03
C ILE A 93 11.87 4.33 14.82
N ALA A 94 11.19 3.36 15.43
CA ALA A 94 9.74 3.22 15.34
C ALA A 94 9.02 4.47 15.89
N LEU A 95 9.40 4.93 17.07
CA LEU A 95 8.84 6.12 17.70
C LEU A 95 9.04 7.38 16.84
N VAL A 96 10.26 7.62 16.37
CA VAL A 96 10.57 8.76 15.50
C VAL A 96 9.77 8.69 14.20
N ALA A 97 9.69 7.51 13.58
CA ALA A 97 8.94 7.31 12.35
C ALA A 97 7.44 7.56 12.53
N ILE A 98 6.85 7.06 13.61
CA ILE A 98 5.44 7.23 13.92
C ILE A 98 5.14 8.69 14.29
N LEU A 99 5.85 9.21 15.29
CA LEU A 99 5.60 10.57 15.80
C LEU A 99 5.87 11.64 14.74
N GLY A 100 6.94 11.50 13.94
CA GLY A 100 7.26 12.42 12.88
C GLY A 100 6.15 12.50 11.81
N LYS A 101 5.59 11.36 11.40
CA LYS A 101 4.49 11.32 10.44
C LYS A 101 3.19 11.87 11.03
N PHE A 102 2.84 11.50 12.26
CA PHE A 102 1.67 12.04 12.93
C PHE A 102 1.80 13.55 13.13
N ALA A 103 2.93 14.03 13.61
CA ALA A 103 3.19 15.46 13.80
C ALA A 103 3.12 16.23 12.48
N GLY A 104 3.74 15.71 11.40
CA GLY A 104 3.70 16.32 10.09
C GLY A 104 2.29 16.36 9.49
N ALA A 105 1.56 15.26 9.55
CA ALA A 105 0.19 15.17 9.06
C ALA A 105 -0.76 16.08 9.86
N TYR A 106 -0.63 16.07 11.18
CA TYR A 106 -1.42 16.91 12.07
C TYR A 106 -1.14 18.40 11.83
N ALA A 107 0.14 18.80 11.73
CA ALA A 107 0.51 20.17 11.41
C ALA A 107 -0.04 20.60 10.03
N GLY A 108 0.08 19.75 9.01
CA GLY A 108 -0.51 20.00 7.69
C GLY A 108 -2.02 20.16 7.72
N ALA A 109 -2.73 19.32 8.46
CA ALA A 109 -4.18 19.41 8.67
C ALA A 109 -4.57 20.74 9.35
N ARG A 110 -3.84 21.13 10.38
CA ARG A 110 -4.08 22.40 11.11
C ARG A 110 -3.82 23.62 10.24
N LEU A 111 -2.80 23.60 9.40
CA LEU A 111 -2.53 24.67 8.43
C LEU A 111 -3.68 24.83 7.43
N ARG A 112 -4.35 23.75 7.07
CA ARG A 112 -5.53 23.73 6.19
C ARG A 112 -6.85 23.94 6.95
N ARG A 113 -6.81 24.27 8.24
CA ARG A 113 -7.96 24.49 9.14
C ARG A 113 -8.88 23.26 9.29
N LEU A 114 -8.33 22.06 9.09
CA LEU A 114 -9.04 20.82 9.34
C LEU A 114 -9.17 20.56 10.84
N GLY A 115 -10.14 19.76 11.23
CA GLY A 115 -10.38 19.36 12.60
C GLY A 115 -9.25 18.49 13.17
N SER A 116 -9.16 18.42 14.49
CA SER A 116 -8.11 17.62 15.16
C SER A 116 -8.22 16.13 14.83
N TRP A 117 -9.42 15.59 14.73
CA TRP A 117 -9.65 14.20 14.39
C TRP A 117 -9.32 13.89 12.93
N GLU A 118 -9.57 14.83 12.03
CA GLU A 118 -9.14 14.74 10.63
C GLU A 118 -7.61 14.71 10.53
N GLY A 119 -6.91 15.52 11.33
CA GLY A 119 -5.46 15.48 11.42
C GLY A 119 -4.92 14.13 11.92
N ILE A 120 -5.57 13.52 12.91
CA ILE A 120 -5.22 12.18 13.40
C ILE A 120 -5.52 11.12 12.35
N ALA A 121 -6.65 11.20 11.67
CA ALA A 121 -7.00 10.28 10.58
C ALA A 121 -5.99 10.33 9.43
N LEU A 122 -5.58 11.55 9.02
CA LEU A 122 -4.53 11.74 8.02
C LEU A 122 -3.19 11.16 8.50
N GLY A 123 -2.82 11.40 9.77
CA GLY A 123 -1.62 10.83 10.37
C GLY A 123 -1.62 9.30 10.38
N ALA A 124 -2.74 8.68 10.73
CA ALA A 124 -2.91 7.24 10.71
C ALA A 124 -2.82 6.69 9.27
N GLY A 125 -3.52 7.33 8.31
CA GLY A 125 -3.47 6.93 6.90
C GLY A 125 -2.06 7.03 6.30
N MET A 126 -1.33 8.12 6.59
CA MET A 126 0.07 8.29 6.14
C MET A 126 1.06 7.36 6.85
N ASN A 127 0.68 6.84 8.01
CA ASN A 127 1.50 5.89 8.76
C ASN A 127 1.24 4.44 8.34
N ALA A 128 0.15 4.17 7.61
CA ALA A 128 -0.09 2.88 6.98
C ALA A 128 1.04 2.61 5.99
N ARG A 129 1.83 1.57 6.28
CA ARG A 129 2.96 1.16 5.46
C ARG A 129 2.59 -0.10 4.70
N GLY A 130 3.21 -0.30 3.56
CA GLY A 130 2.85 -1.40 2.70
C GLY A 130 4.05 -2.14 2.13
N VAL A 131 3.79 -2.89 1.09
CA VAL A 131 4.74 -3.71 0.35
C VAL A 131 5.97 -2.92 -0.11
N VAL A 132 5.81 -1.62 -0.42
CA VAL A 132 6.88 -0.78 -0.96
C VAL A 132 8.07 -0.67 0.00
N GLU A 133 7.83 -0.49 1.30
CA GLU A 133 8.91 -0.41 2.27
C GLU A 133 9.65 -1.73 2.44
N VAL A 134 8.93 -2.85 2.36
CA VAL A 134 9.53 -4.18 2.37
C VAL A 134 10.38 -4.40 1.13
N VAL A 135 9.93 -3.94 -0.05
CA VAL A 135 10.71 -4.00 -1.30
C VAL A 135 11.98 -3.18 -1.19
N ILE A 136 11.89 -1.93 -0.72
CA ILE A 136 13.05 -1.05 -0.55
C ILE A 136 14.05 -1.68 0.44
N ALA A 137 13.57 -2.20 1.57
CA ALA A 137 14.42 -2.86 2.54
C ALA A 137 15.11 -4.10 1.96
N LEU A 138 14.36 -4.93 1.20
CA LEU A 138 14.90 -6.12 0.56
C LEU A 138 15.95 -5.77 -0.51
N THR A 139 15.71 -4.74 -1.29
CA THR A 139 16.67 -4.21 -2.26
C THR A 139 17.92 -3.70 -1.57
N GLY A 140 17.78 -2.92 -0.50
CA GLY A 140 18.91 -2.45 0.29
C GLY A 140 19.73 -3.59 0.89
N LEU A 141 19.08 -4.68 1.32
CA LEU A 141 19.76 -5.89 1.78
C LEU A 141 20.52 -6.60 0.65
N ARG A 142 19.91 -6.72 -0.54
CA ARG A 142 20.54 -7.34 -1.73
C ARG A 142 21.75 -6.56 -2.23
N LEU A 143 21.68 -5.24 -2.20
CA LEU A 143 22.77 -4.36 -2.61
C LEU A 143 23.88 -4.23 -1.55
N GLY A 144 23.73 -4.85 -0.38
CA GLY A 144 24.69 -4.77 0.71
C GLY A 144 24.70 -3.40 1.42
N VAL A 145 23.74 -2.51 1.13
CA VAL A 145 23.58 -1.22 1.81
C VAL A 145 23.01 -1.42 3.22
N LEU A 146 22.10 -2.38 3.36
CA LEU A 146 21.55 -2.77 4.66
C LEU A 146 22.13 -4.12 5.07
N ASN A 147 22.46 -4.23 6.35
CA ASN A 147 22.73 -5.53 6.97
C ASN A 147 21.42 -6.18 7.49
N THR A 148 21.49 -7.46 7.85
CA THR A 148 20.32 -8.22 8.34
C THR A 148 19.64 -7.56 9.54
N THR A 149 20.42 -6.98 10.47
CA THR A 149 19.89 -6.29 11.65
C THR A 149 19.06 -5.06 11.25
N THR A 150 19.60 -4.20 10.38
CA THR A 150 18.89 -3.01 9.91
C THR A 150 17.67 -3.38 9.06
N TYR A 151 17.79 -4.39 8.20
CA TYR A 151 16.66 -4.95 7.46
C TYR A 151 15.52 -5.39 8.41
N THR A 152 15.87 -6.16 9.44
CA THR A 152 14.92 -6.63 10.47
C THR A 152 14.22 -5.46 11.15
N ILE A 153 14.96 -4.42 11.54
CA ILE A 153 14.39 -3.22 12.16
C ILE A 153 13.39 -2.53 11.23
N VAL A 154 13.78 -2.31 9.98
CA VAL A 154 12.91 -1.62 8.99
C VAL A 154 11.63 -2.40 8.74
N VAL A 155 11.72 -3.72 8.53
CA VAL A 155 10.54 -4.57 8.30
C VAL A 155 9.63 -4.61 9.53
N LEU A 156 10.20 -4.70 10.75
CA LEU A 156 9.42 -4.67 11.98
C LEU A 156 8.70 -3.33 12.18
N VAL A 157 9.38 -2.20 11.92
CA VAL A 157 8.74 -0.87 11.97
C VAL A 157 7.60 -0.79 10.96
N ALA A 158 7.80 -1.30 9.74
CA ALA A 158 6.75 -1.35 8.72
C ALA A 158 5.55 -2.20 9.18
N LEU A 159 5.80 -3.35 9.79
CA LEU A 159 4.76 -4.25 10.32
C LEU A 159 3.97 -3.60 11.46
N VAL A 160 4.66 -3.05 12.46
CA VAL A 160 4.03 -2.38 13.62
C VAL A 160 3.16 -1.21 13.15
N THR A 161 3.67 -0.37 12.25
CA THR A 161 2.91 0.77 11.72
C THR A 161 1.71 0.34 10.88
N SER A 162 1.83 -0.75 10.13
CA SER A 162 0.72 -1.32 9.34
C SER A 162 -0.40 -1.88 10.23
N ILE A 163 -0.06 -2.55 11.32
CA ILE A 163 -1.06 -3.08 12.27
C ILE A 163 -1.71 -1.95 13.06
N MET A 164 -0.96 -0.90 13.41
CA MET A 164 -1.46 0.23 14.19
C MET A 164 -2.39 1.14 13.38
N ALA A 165 -2.14 1.32 12.10
CA ALA A 165 -2.83 2.31 11.26
C ALA A 165 -4.35 2.08 11.16
N PRO A 166 -4.88 0.86 10.87
CA PRO A 166 -6.31 0.64 10.74
C PRO A 166 -7.13 0.96 12.00
N PRO A 167 -6.78 0.48 13.22
CA PRO A 167 -7.55 0.80 14.42
C PRO A 167 -7.53 2.29 14.76
N VAL A 168 -6.38 2.96 14.60
CA VAL A 168 -6.28 4.41 14.84
C VAL A 168 -7.12 5.17 13.83
N LEU A 169 -7.07 4.79 12.55
CA LEU A 169 -7.88 5.40 11.49
C LEU A 169 -9.37 5.21 11.75
N GLN A 170 -9.81 3.99 12.07
CA GLN A 170 -11.21 3.71 12.39
C GLN A 170 -11.70 4.54 13.58
N HIS A 171 -10.90 4.62 14.66
CA HIS A 171 -11.24 5.43 15.81
C HIS A 171 -11.31 6.92 15.48
N ALA A 172 -10.37 7.45 14.70
CA ALA A 172 -10.40 8.85 14.29
C ALA A 172 -11.60 9.15 13.38
N MET A 173 -11.89 8.28 12.41
CA MET A 173 -13.02 8.42 11.49
C MET A 173 -14.37 8.39 12.22
N SER A 174 -14.51 7.61 13.29
CA SER A 174 -15.76 7.58 14.09
C SER A 174 -16.03 8.87 14.86
N ARG A 175 -15.04 9.75 14.99
CA ARG A 175 -15.13 11.05 15.68
C ARG A 175 -15.26 12.24 14.71
N ILE A 176 -15.18 12.00 13.42
CA ILE A 176 -15.34 13.03 12.38
C ILE A 176 -16.83 13.13 12.04
N THR A 177 -17.39 14.34 12.19
CA THR A 177 -18.73 14.63 11.69
C THR A 177 -18.67 14.78 10.18
N GLN A 178 -19.38 13.90 9.47
CA GLN A 178 -19.45 13.96 8.01
C GLN A 178 -20.22 15.22 7.59
N THR A 179 -19.68 15.94 6.63
CA THR A 179 -20.37 17.08 6.01
C THR A 179 -21.48 16.56 5.10
N ASP A 180 -22.57 17.35 4.92
CA ASP A 180 -23.70 16.96 4.06
C ASP A 180 -23.24 16.61 2.63
N GLU A 181 -22.23 17.30 2.09
CA GLU A 181 -21.63 16.99 0.79
C GLU A 181 -20.92 15.64 0.74
N GLU A 182 -20.27 15.24 1.86
CA GLU A 182 -19.63 13.93 1.98
C GLU A 182 -20.65 12.81 2.10
N LEU A 183 -21.77 13.09 2.77
CA LEU A 183 -22.88 12.15 2.89
C LEU A 183 -23.52 11.89 1.52
N VAL A 184 -23.76 12.94 0.75
CA VAL A 184 -24.30 12.84 -0.62
C VAL A 184 -23.32 12.04 -1.51
N ARG A 185 -22.03 12.32 -1.44
CA ARG A 185 -21.00 11.60 -2.21
C ARG A 185 -20.90 10.13 -1.82
N LYS A 186 -21.07 9.83 -0.53
CA LYS A 186 -21.09 8.44 -0.02
C LYS A 186 -22.34 7.70 -0.53
N ILE A 187 -23.52 8.31 -0.48
CA ILE A 187 -24.77 7.73 -1.00
C ILE A 187 -24.64 7.47 -2.51
N ASP A 188 -24.07 8.40 -3.25
CA ASP A 188 -23.82 8.25 -4.69
C ASP A 188 -22.86 7.05 -4.96
N HIS A 189 -21.77 6.94 -4.22
CA HIS A 189 -20.83 5.82 -4.34
C HIS A 189 -21.47 4.47 -3.99
N ASP A 190 -22.23 4.40 -2.88
CA ASP A 190 -22.90 3.17 -2.43
C ASP A 190 -24.02 2.77 -3.41
N THR A 191 -24.67 3.73 -4.04
CA THR A 191 -25.67 3.49 -5.08
C THR A 191 -25.04 2.89 -6.34
N TRP A 192 -23.86 3.39 -6.75
CA TRP A 192 -23.11 2.84 -7.87
C TRP A 192 -22.65 1.40 -7.60
N ASP A 193 -22.13 1.11 -6.41
CA ASP A 193 -21.74 -0.24 -6.01
C ASP A 193 -22.94 -1.18 -5.90
N GLY A 194 -24.10 -0.68 -5.50
CA GLY A 194 -25.36 -1.41 -5.46
C GLY A 194 -25.84 -1.80 -6.87
N VAL A 195 -25.82 -0.87 -7.80
CA VAL A 195 -26.19 -1.10 -9.20
C VAL A 195 -25.25 -2.12 -9.87
N GLU A 196 -23.94 -2.02 -9.62
CA GLU A 196 -22.97 -3.00 -10.14
C GLU A 196 -23.20 -4.41 -9.56
N ARG A 197 -23.57 -4.54 -8.29
CA ARG A 197 -23.91 -5.84 -7.68
C ARG A 197 -25.14 -6.47 -8.28
N VAL A 198 -26.19 -5.70 -8.52
CA VAL A 198 -27.43 -6.18 -9.15
C VAL A 198 -27.17 -6.60 -10.61
N GLN A 199 -26.36 -5.86 -11.35
CA GLN A 199 -26.02 -6.21 -12.73
C GLN A 199 -25.12 -7.47 -12.83
N ARG A 200 -24.39 -7.82 -11.79
CA ARG A 200 -23.59 -9.07 -11.74
C ARG A 200 -24.42 -10.29 -11.31
N ALA A 201 -25.56 -10.07 -10.69
CA ALA A 201 -26.46 -11.15 -10.21
C ALA A 201 -27.55 -11.52 -11.22
N ALA A 202 -27.76 -10.71 -12.26
CA ALA A 202 -28.69 -10.92 -13.37
C ALA A 202 -27.96 -11.45 -14.61
#